data_e06649f15d1ccc0d3dabab52a5da16d7
#
_entry.id   e06649f15d1ccc0d3dabab52a5da16d7
#
_cell.length_a   1.000
_cell.length_b   1.000
_cell.length_c   1.000
_cell.angle_alpha   90.00
_cell.angle_beta   90.00
_cell.angle_gamma   90.00
#
_symmetry.space_group_name_H-M   'P 1'
#
loop_
_entity.id
_entity.type
_entity.pdbx_description
1 polymer ?
#
loop_
_entity_poly.entity_id
_entity_poly.type
_entity_poly.pdbx_seq_one_letter_code
_entity_poly.pdbx_strand_id
1 'polypeptide(L)'
;MSSAPPQVPPPHVLVRAEAVLLVDPEVADLSITVRTRARDRQTALERCAARQAEVAAVLASAEDAVEQLETAGVSVHLEVRDRRAPGEPVASVFTQVTLNRLDLAGELVVALGRLDDVAVSGPAWRLRIDSAAFERARLAAVRDAVHRARQYATAFGAELTALLEVSDAGLRGGFQVAGAMSSMARFESSDIQLDLTPARQEVHGAVEVRFAMSDPDPEVFRR
;
A
#
# COMPACT_ATOMS: atom_id res chain seq x y z
N MET A 1 44.95 17.52 41.26
CA MET A 1 44.00 17.26 40.15
C MET A 1 42.69 16.79 40.80
N SER A 2 41.72 17.71 40.92
CA SER A 2 40.42 17.41 41.57
C SER A 2 39.56 16.75 40.49
N SER A 3 39.30 15.46 40.63
CA SER A 3 38.33 14.74 39.80
C SER A 3 36.93 15.18 40.17
N ALA A 4 36.21 15.80 39.25
CA ALA A 4 34.79 16.13 39.47
C ALA A 4 34.01 14.81 39.72
N PRO A 5 33.06 14.78 40.68
CA PRO A 5 32.25 13.58 40.89
C PRO A 5 31.47 13.23 39.63
N PRO A 6 31.25 11.92 39.38
CA PRO A 6 30.47 11.49 38.21
C PRO A 6 29.07 12.11 38.29
N GLN A 7 28.70 12.92 37.30
CA GLN A 7 27.34 13.46 37.17
C GLN A 7 26.41 12.31 36.87
N VAL A 8 25.52 12.00 37.80
CA VAL A 8 24.40 11.07 37.53
C VAL A 8 23.49 11.72 36.50
N PRO A 9 23.19 11.09 35.39
CA PRO A 9 22.26 11.68 34.43
C PRO A 9 20.89 11.90 35.08
N PRO A 10 20.18 12.97 34.66
CA PRO A 10 18.86 13.26 35.24
C PRO A 10 17.89 12.08 34.95
N PRO A 11 16.90 11.88 35.86
CA PRO A 11 15.89 10.86 35.66
C PRO A 11 15.22 11.03 34.31
N HIS A 12 15.03 9.92 33.57
CA HIS A 12 14.39 9.99 32.28
C HIS A 12 13.59 8.69 32.00
N VAL A 13 12.59 8.82 31.12
CA VAL A 13 11.80 7.69 30.63
C VAL A 13 11.97 7.58 29.11
N LEU A 14 12.21 6.37 28.65
CA LEU A 14 12.21 6.02 27.23
C LEU A 14 10.97 5.18 26.96
N VAL A 15 10.16 5.59 26.00
CA VAL A 15 8.96 4.86 25.59
C VAL A 15 8.97 4.65 24.09
N ARG A 16 8.52 3.47 23.68
CA ARG A 16 8.17 3.16 22.30
C ARG A 16 6.66 3.05 22.22
N ALA A 17 6.05 3.75 21.28
CA ALA A 17 4.62 3.70 21.05
C ALA A 17 4.33 3.39 19.58
N GLU A 18 3.22 2.70 19.38
CA GLU A 18 2.74 2.30 18.06
C GLU A 18 1.24 2.60 17.98
N ALA A 19 0.80 3.03 16.80
CA ALA A 19 -0.62 3.24 16.51
C ALA A 19 -0.96 2.58 15.18
N VAL A 20 -2.13 1.95 15.12
CA VAL A 20 -2.68 1.36 13.90
C VAL A 20 -3.99 2.05 13.58
N LEU A 21 -4.11 2.56 12.38
CA LEU A 21 -5.35 3.14 11.85
C LEU A 21 -5.90 2.25 10.75
N LEU A 22 -7.20 1.97 10.80
CA LEU A 22 -7.93 1.34 9.70
C LEU A 22 -8.62 2.44 8.91
N VAL A 23 -8.23 2.61 7.65
CA VAL A 23 -8.74 3.65 6.75
C VAL A 23 -9.23 3.05 5.45
N ASP A 24 -10.18 3.71 4.82
CA ASP A 24 -10.65 3.30 3.52
C ASP A 24 -9.57 3.58 2.46
N PRO A 25 -9.43 2.75 1.42
CA PRO A 25 -8.46 2.99 0.35
C PRO A 25 -8.83 4.24 -0.45
N GLU A 26 -7.84 4.85 -1.05
CA GLU A 26 -7.98 6.10 -1.83
C GLU A 26 -7.93 5.84 -3.34
N VAL A 27 -7.28 4.76 -3.74
CA VAL A 27 -7.10 4.36 -5.13
C VAL A 27 -7.16 2.84 -5.28
N ALA A 28 -7.41 2.40 -6.53
CA ALA A 28 -7.39 1.01 -6.93
C ALA A 28 -6.50 0.82 -8.15
N ASP A 29 -5.58 -0.14 -8.10
CA ASP A 29 -4.76 -0.48 -9.25
C ASP A 29 -5.31 -1.70 -9.99
N LEU A 30 -5.43 -1.58 -11.30
CA LEU A 30 -5.74 -2.67 -12.22
C LEU A 30 -4.52 -2.96 -13.10
N SER A 31 -4.22 -4.25 -13.30
CA SER A 31 -3.25 -4.71 -14.27
C SER A 31 -3.98 -5.30 -15.46
N ILE A 32 -3.77 -4.75 -16.64
CA ILE A 32 -4.40 -5.17 -17.89
C ILE A 32 -3.33 -5.79 -18.78
N THR A 33 -3.55 -7.00 -19.24
CA THR A 33 -2.67 -7.70 -20.18
C THR A 33 -3.43 -7.98 -21.45
N VAL A 34 -2.98 -7.39 -22.54
CA VAL A 34 -3.40 -7.79 -23.90
C VAL A 34 -2.42 -8.83 -24.40
N ARG A 35 -2.91 -9.99 -24.84
CA ARG A 35 -2.05 -11.07 -25.33
C ARG A 35 -2.64 -11.74 -26.56
N THR A 36 -1.99 -11.56 -27.68
CA THR A 36 -2.43 -12.08 -28.97
C THR A 36 -1.45 -13.08 -29.55
N ARG A 37 -1.96 -14.04 -30.34
CA ARG A 37 -1.20 -15.02 -31.07
C ARG A 37 -1.51 -14.98 -32.56
N ALA A 38 -0.52 -15.27 -33.38
CA ALA A 38 -0.71 -15.39 -34.79
C ALA A 38 0.36 -16.30 -35.43
N ARG A 39 0.19 -16.60 -36.73
CA ARG A 39 1.15 -17.41 -37.47
C ARG A 39 2.50 -16.74 -37.68
N ASP A 40 2.51 -15.42 -37.70
CA ASP A 40 3.71 -14.59 -37.84
C ASP A 40 3.70 -13.42 -36.87
N ARG A 41 4.90 -12.83 -36.67
CA ARG A 41 5.10 -11.75 -35.70
C ARG A 41 4.34 -10.46 -36.03
N GLN A 42 4.27 -10.14 -37.34
CA GLN A 42 3.60 -8.93 -37.77
C GLN A 42 2.11 -9.01 -37.49
N THR A 43 1.45 -10.10 -37.85
CA THR A 43 0.03 -10.32 -37.54
C THR A 43 -0.24 -10.36 -36.04
N ALA A 44 0.66 -10.94 -35.24
CA ALA A 44 0.52 -10.94 -33.79
C ALA A 44 0.55 -9.50 -33.23
N LEU A 45 1.47 -8.66 -33.69
CA LEU A 45 1.59 -7.26 -33.32
C LEU A 45 0.39 -6.43 -33.76
N GLU A 46 -0.07 -6.60 -35.01
CA GLU A 46 -1.23 -5.87 -35.53
C GLU A 46 -2.49 -6.16 -34.70
N ARG A 47 -2.73 -7.44 -34.39
CA ARG A 47 -3.84 -7.85 -33.51
C ARG A 47 -3.70 -7.25 -32.09
N CYS A 48 -2.48 -7.28 -31.54
CA CYS A 48 -2.21 -6.72 -30.23
C CYS A 48 -2.48 -5.21 -30.21
N ALA A 49 -2.04 -4.47 -31.23
CA ALA A 49 -2.28 -3.04 -31.35
C ALA A 49 -3.77 -2.71 -31.49
N ALA A 50 -4.51 -3.49 -32.32
CA ALA A 50 -5.96 -3.32 -32.44
C ALA A 50 -6.69 -3.54 -31.11
N ARG A 51 -6.34 -4.60 -30.38
CA ARG A 51 -6.92 -4.90 -29.06
C ARG A 51 -6.53 -3.85 -28.00
N GLN A 52 -5.30 -3.35 -28.03
CA GLN A 52 -4.85 -2.24 -27.19
C GLN A 52 -5.68 -0.96 -27.43
N ALA A 53 -6.04 -0.68 -28.68
CA ALA A 53 -6.90 0.46 -28.99
C ALA A 53 -8.32 0.30 -28.41
N GLU A 54 -8.87 -0.91 -28.38
CA GLU A 54 -10.16 -1.19 -27.74
C GLU A 54 -10.09 -1.01 -26.21
N VAL A 55 -9.02 -1.53 -25.59
CA VAL A 55 -8.75 -1.27 -24.16
C VAL A 55 -8.68 0.23 -23.86
N ALA A 56 -7.93 0.98 -24.70
CA ALA A 56 -7.82 2.43 -24.56
C ALA A 56 -9.18 3.14 -24.71
N ALA A 57 -10.04 2.69 -25.61
CA ALA A 57 -11.38 3.23 -25.78
C ALA A 57 -12.28 3.00 -24.55
N VAL A 58 -12.21 1.80 -23.94
CA VAL A 58 -12.92 1.52 -22.68
C VAL A 58 -12.44 2.43 -21.56
N LEU A 59 -11.12 2.58 -21.40
CA LEU A 59 -10.56 3.46 -20.36
C LEU A 59 -10.90 4.94 -20.61
N ALA A 60 -10.91 5.40 -21.86
CA ALA A 60 -11.29 6.75 -22.21
C ALA A 60 -12.78 7.04 -21.92
N SER A 61 -13.66 6.04 -22.01
CA SER A 61 -15.08 6.21 -21.63
C SER A 61 -15.28 6.42 -20.12
N ALA A 62 -14.26 6.15 -19.31
CA ALA A 62 -14.23 6.35 -17.87
C ALA A 62 -13.06 7.26 -17.44
N GLU A 63 -12.72 8.26 -18.25
CA GLU A 63 -11.58 9.16 -18.05
C GLU A 63 -11.58 9.79 -16.65
N ASP A 64 -12.73 10.20 -16.14
CA ASP A 64 -12.88 10.78 -14.80
C ASP A 64 -12.50 9.82 -13.67
N ALA A 65 -12.49 8.51 -13.93
CA ALA A 65 -12.11 7.47 -12.96
C ALA A 65 -10.64 7.10 -13.03
N VAL A 66 -9.97 7.39 -14.16
CA VAL A 66 -8.57 7.02 -14.38
C VAL A 66 -7.67 8.16 -13.90
N GLU A 67 -6.91 7.92 -12.83
CA GLU A 67 -5.93 8.88 -12.31
C GLU A 67 -4.58 8.75 -13.03
N GLN A 68 -4.17 7.50 -13.32
CA GLN A 68 -2.89 7.21 -13.95
C GLN A 68 -3.02 6.02 -14.89
N LEU A 69 -2.39 6.13 -16.05
CA LEU A 69 -2.33 5.08 -17.07
C LEU A 69 -0.87 4.93 -17.54
N GLU A 70 -0.32 3.74 -17.36
CA GLU A 70 1.08 3.46 -17.72
C GLU A 70 1.20 2.16 -18.50
N THR A 71 2.01 2.16 -19.57
CA THR A 71 2.43 0.93 -20.22
C THR A 71 3.64 0.36 -19.49
N ALA A 72 3.42 -0.70 -18.73
CA ALA A 72 4.47 -1.32 -17.91
C ALA A 72 5.45 -2.16 -18.76
N GLY A 73 5.04 -2.60 -19.94
CA GLY A 73 5.92 -3.34 -20.82
C GLY A 73 5.26 -3.87 -22.09
N VAL A 74 6.09 -4.18 -23.07
CA VAL A 74 5.70 -4.84 -24.32
C VAL A 74 6.63 -6.02 -24.54
N SER A 75 6.10 -7.15 -24.95
CA SER A 75 6.91 -8.32 -25.32
C SER A 75 6.42 -8.97 -26.60
N VAL A 76 7.37 -9.49 -27.39
CA VAL A 76 7.09 -10.30 -28.57
C VAL A 76 8.06 -11.48 -28.58
N HIS A 77 7.52 -12.69 -28.44
CA HIS A 77 8.32 -13.90 -28.36
C HIS A 77 7.66 -15.08 -29.07
N LEU A 78 8.41 -16.17 -29.29
CA LEU A 78 7.85 -17.44 -29.74
C LEU A 78 7.45 -18.25 -28.51
N GLU A 79 6.20 -18.70 -28.47
CA GLU A 79 5.72 -19.62 -27.45
C GLU A 79 5.64 -21.04 -28.02
N VAL A 80 6.32 -21.97 -27.39
CA VAL A 80 6.31 -23.40 -27.73
C VAL A 80 5.41 -24.11 -26.73
N ARG A 81 4.23 -24.57 -27.18
CA ARG A 81 3.31 -25.35 -26.35
C ARG A 81 3.63 -26.83 -26.31
N ASP A 82 4.07 -27.36 -27.45
CA ASP A 82 4.52 -28.75 -27.62
C ASP A 82 5.93 -28.76 -28.19
N ARG A 83 6.82 -29.55 -27.57
CA ARG A 83 8.20 -29.71 -28.05
C ARG A 83 8.32 -30.22 -29.49
N ARG A 84 7.22 -30.76 -30.04
CA ARG A 84 7.15 -31.30 -31.40
C ARG A 84 6.54 -30.34 -32.41
N ALA A 85 5.98 -29.19 -31.94
CA ALA A 85 5.37 -28.19 -32.80
C ALA A 85 6.26 -26.93 -32.90
N PRO A 86 6.28 -26.25 -34.08
CA PRO A 86 6.94 -24.96 -34.18
C PRO A 86 6.28 -23.95 -33.20
N GLY A 87 7.08 -23.09 -32.58
CA GLY A 87 6.57 -22.05 -31.69
C GLY A 87 5.72 -21.04 -32.45
N GLU A 88 4.67 -20.56 -31.82
CA GLU A 88 3.79 -19.51 -32.35
C GLU A 88 4.22 -18.13 -31.82
N PRO A 89 4.27 -17.10 -32.67
CA PRO A 89 4.50 -15.74 -32.23
C PRO A 89 3.39 -15.25 -31.30
N VAL A 90 3.81 -14.71 -30.17
CA VAL A 90 2.94 -14.08 -29.17
C VAL A 90 3.39 -12.63 -28.97
N ALA A 91 2.47 -11.69 -29.08
CA ALA A 91 2.66 -10.31 -28.72
C ALA A 91 1.85 -10.02 -27.44
N SER A 92 2.44 -9.31 -26.50
CA SER A 92 1.77 -8.91 -25.26
C SER A 92 2.10 -7.48 -24.88
N VAL A 93 1.09 -6.76 -24.37
CA VAL A 93 1.22 -5.43 -23.80
C VAL A 93 0.68 -5.48 -22.39
N PHE A 94 1.45 -4.94 -21.44
CA PHE A 94 1.09 -4.85 -20.03
C PHE A 94 0.82 -3.39 -19.69
N THR A 95 -0.37 -3.10 -19.17
CA THR A 95 -0.81 -1.77 -18.81
C THR A 95 -1.22 -1.76 -17.34
N GLN A 96 -0.76 -0.77 -16.60
CA GLN A 96 -1.19 -0.47 -15.24
C GLN A 96 -2.13 0.74 -15.26
N VAL A 97 -3.22 0.62 -14.53
CA VAL A 97 -4.22 1.68 -14.40
C VAL A 97 -4.49 1.93 -12.93
N THR A 98 -4.35 3.18 -12.50
CA THR A 98 -4.77 3.61 -11.16
C THR A 98 -6.08 4.35 -11.26
N LEU A 99 -7.08 3.90 -10.51
CA LEU A 99 -8.41 4.47 -10.43
C LEU A 99 -8.57 5.30 -9.15
N ASN A 100 -9.16 6.48 -9.27
CA ASN A 100 -9.56 7.34 -8.15
C ASN A 100 -11.05 7.18 -7.78
N ARG A 101 -11.86 6.61 -8.67
CA ARG A 101 -13.27 6.28 -8.46
C ARG A 101 -13.40 4.78 -8.22
N LEU A 102 -13.38 4.40 -6.93
CA LEU A 102 -13.39 3.00 -6.50
C LEU A 102 -14.71 2.31 -6.83
N ASP A 103 -15.80 3.07 -6.84
CA ASP A 103 -17.15 2.64 -7.20
C ASP A 103 -17.27 2.14 -8.65
N LEU A 104 -16.45 2.66 -9.57
CA LEU A 104 -16.44 2.27 -10.98
C LEU A 104 -15.50 1.10 -11.30
N ALA A 105 -14.72 0.62 -10.32
CA ALA A 105 -13.75 -0.45 -10.56
C ALA A 105 -14.41 -1.75 -11.05
N GLY A 106 -15.59 -2.11 -10.51
CA GLY A 106 -16.33 -3.30 -10.91
C GLY A 106 -16.81 -3.23 -12.37
N GLU A 107 -17.37 -2.09 -12.77
CA GLU A 107 -17.85 -1.86 -14.15
C GLU A 107 -16.70 -1.92 -15.15
N LEU A 108 -15.55 -1.30 -14.82
CA LEU A 108 -14.37 -1.32 -15.68
C LEU A 108 -13.78 -2.72 -15.83
N VAL A 109 -13.70 -3.49 -14.73
CA VAL A 109 -13.25 -4.89 -14.79
C VAL A 109 -14.15 -5.72 -15.68
N VAL A 110 -15.46 -5.55 -15.60
CA VAL A 110 -16.41 -6.25 -16.47
C VAL A 110 -16.28 -5.80 -17.93
N ALA A 111 -16.21 -4.49 -18.18
CA ALA A 111 -16.09 -3.95 -19.54
C ALA A 111 -14.81 -4.45 -20.25
N LEU A 112 -13.68 -4.40 -19.54
CA LEU A 112 -12.39 -4.89 -20.04
C LEU A 112 -12.36 -6.42 -20.20
N GLY A 113 -12.96 -7.14 -19.23
CA GLY A 113 -13.02 -8.61 -19.25
C GLY A 113 -13.90 -9.21 -20.37
N ARG A 114 -14.74 -8.40 -21.01
CA ARG A 114 -15.53 -8.79 -22.21
C ARG A 114 -14.71 -8.76 -23.50
N LEU A 115 -13.54 -8.13 -23.48
CA LEU A 115 -12.67 -8.09 -24.65
C LEU A 115 -11.88 -9.40 -24.77
N ASP A 116 -11.90 -10.00 -25.97
CA ASP A 116 -11.08 -11.17 -26.26
C ASP A 116 -9.59 -10.83 -26.13
N ASP A 117 -8.75 -11.79 -25.79
CA ASP A 117 -7.30 -11.63 -25.66
C ASP A 117 -6.88 -10.60 -24.58
N VAL A 118 -7.80 -10.18 -23.69
CA VAL A 118 -7.56 -9.28 -22.57
C VAL A 118 -7.72 -10.02 -21.26
N ALA A 119 -6.73 -9.91 -20.41
CA ALA A 119 -6.79 -10.37 -19.03
C ALA A 119 -6.70 -9.17 -18.09
N VAL A 120 -7.59 -9.10 -17.11
CA VAL A 120 -7.60 -8.06 -16.07
C VAL A 120 -7.32 -8.71 -14.74
N SER A 121 -6.44 -8.10 -13.96
CA SER A 121 -6.11 -8.50 -12.59
C SER A 121 -6.24 -7.30 -11.65
N GLY A 122 -6.73 -7.54 -10.45
CA GLY A 122 -7.08 -6.51 -9.49
C GLY A 122 -8.57 -6.50 -9.18
N PRO A 123 -9.10 -5.43 -8.54
CA PRO A 123 -8.38 -4.24 -8.08
C PRO A 123 -7.50 -4.51 -6.87
N ALA A 124 -6.32 -3.89 -6.84
CA ALA A 124 -5.48 -3.81 -5.65
C ALA A 124 -5.78 -2.47 -4.95
N TRP A 125 -6.46 -2.55 -3.82
CA TRP A 125 -6.83 -1.37 -3.03
C TRP A 125 -5.64 -0.82 -2.28
N ARG A 126 -5.37 0.48 -2.38
CA ARG A 126 -4.27 1.10 -1.67
C ARG A 126 -4.53 2.57 -1.30
N LEU A 127 -3.66 3.11 -0.47
CA LEU A 127 -3.55 4.53 -0.20
C LEU A 127 -2.56 5.18 -1.18
N ARG A 128 -2.71 6.46 -1.42
CA ARG A 128 -1.68 7.25 -2.10
C ARG A 128 -0.41 7.33 -1.24
N ILE A 129 0.73 7.51 -1.88
CA ILE A 129 2.03 7.63 -1.19
C ILE A 129 2.05 8.82 -0.24
N ASP A 130 1.35 9.89 -0.59
CA ASP A 130 1.21 11.14 0.18
C ASP A 130 -0.06 11.19 1.04
N SER A 131 -0.73 10.06 1.25
CA SER A 131 -1.96 10.01 2.05
C SER A 131 -1.77 10.61 3.44
N ALA A 132 -2.69 11.48 3.83
CA ALA A 132 -2.76 12.05 5.18
C ALA A 132 -2.94 11.00 6.29
N ALA A 133 -3.31 9.76 5.93
CA ALA A 133 -3.43 8.66 6.88
C ALA A 133 -2.09 8.33 7.55
N PHE A 134 -0.97 8.44 6.81
CA PHE A 134 0.37 8.20 7.37
C PHE A 134 0.75 9.24 8.44
N GLU A 135 0.44 10.51 8.20
CA GLU A 135 0.64 11.56 9.20
C GLU A 135 -0.22 11.33 10.44
N ARG A 136 -1.50 11.02 10.24
CA ARG A 136 -2.42 10.72 11.35
C ARG A 136 -1.94 9.57 12.21
N ALA A 137 -1.41 8.50 11.61
CA ALA A 137 -0.86 7.36 12.33
C ALA A 137 0.37 7.75 13.17
N ARG A 138 1.31 8.51 12.58
CA ARG A 138 2.49 9.02 13.32
C ARG A 138 2.08 9.91 14.51
N LEU A 139 1.15 10.85 14.29
CA LEU A 139 0.66 11.72 15.36
C LEU A 139 -0.10 10.95 16.46
N ALA A 140 -0.80 9.87 16.09
CA ALA A 140 -1.43 8.99 17.07
C ALA A 140 -0.40 8.27 17.94
N ALA A 141 0.67 7.74 17.35
CA ALA A 141 1.77 7.13 18.08
C ALA A 141 2.47 8.12 19.02
N VAL A 142 2.70 9.37 18.58
CA VAL A 142 3.28 10.41 19.45
C VAL A 142 2.37 10.71 20.66
N ARG A 143 1.06 10.81 20.47
CA ARG A 143 0.11 11.02 21.57
C ARG A 143 0.14 9.87 22.56
N ASP A 144 0.19 8.63 22.08
CA ASP A 144 0.32 7.45 22.94
C ASP A 144 1.64 7.43 23.70
N ALA A 145 2.76 7.78 23.06
CA ALA A 145 4.07 7.88 23.70
C ALA A 145 4.06 8.87 24.87
N VAL A 146 3.50 10.07 24.67
CA VAL A 146 3.38 11.10 25.71
C VAL A 146 2.47 10.62 26.85
N HIS A 147 1.34 9.98 26.52
CA HIS A 147 0.42 9.46 27.52
C HIS A 147 1.09 8.39 28.40
N ARG A 148 1.75 7.41 27.79
CA ARG A 148 2.46 6.34 28.51
C ARG A 148 3.63 6.87 29.34
N ALA A 149 4.40 7.82 28.80
CA ALA A 149 5.49 8.46 29.54
C ALA A 149 4.98 9.18 30.81
N ARG A 150 3.83 9.89 30.72
CA ARG A 150 3.18 10.52 31.88
C ARG A 150 2.74 9.49 32.92
N GLN A 151 2.17 8.35 32.48
CA GLN A 151 1.77 7.28 33.39
C GLN A 151 2.97 6.75 34.18
N TYR A 152 4.11 6.51 33.52
CA TYR A 152 5.34 6.09 34.21
C TYR A 152 5.84 7.17 35.18
N ALA A 153 5.94 8.42 34.74
CA ALA A 153 6.38 9.51 35.62
C ALA A 153 5.50 9.60 36.88
N THR A 154 4.19 9.62 36.70
CA THR A 154 3.22 9.66 37.84
C THR A 154 3.37 8.44 38.74
N ALA A 155 3.58 7.23 38.21
CA ALA A 155 3.77 6.04 39.03
C ALA A 155 5.02 6.12 39.94
N PHE A 156 6.02 6.90 39.55
CA PHE A 156 7.21 7.21 40.36
C PHE A 156 7.11 8.49 41.18
N GLY A 157 5.92 9.12 41.24
CA GLY A 157 5.75 10.42 41.95
C GLY A 157 6.50 11.56 41.28
N ALA A 158 6.73 11.46 39.98
CA ALA A 158 7.47 12.43 39.16
C ALA A 158 6.58 13.02 38.05
N GLU A 159 7.09 14.06 37.40
CA GLU A 159 6.45 14.71 36.25
C GLU A 159 7.43 14.75 35.06
N LEU A 160 6.90 14.76 33.83
CA LEU A 160 7.72 14.99 32.64
C LEU A 160 8.15 16.46 32.59
N THR A 161 9.44 16.71 32.38
CA THR A 161 10.00 18.08 32.41
C THR A 161 10.48 18.58 31.05
N ALA A 162 11.01 17.68 30.18
CA ALA A 162 11.50 18.06 28.87
C ALA A 162 11.46 16.87 27.88
N LEU A 163 11.40 17.19 26.60
CA LEU A 163 11.68 16.25 25.51
C LEU A 163 13.19 16.20 25.30
N LEU A 164 13.79 15.00 25.35
CA LEU A 164 15.22 14.78 25.16
C LEU A 164 15.55 14.26 23.76
N GLU A 165 14.75 13.33 23.26
CA GLU A 165 15.01 12.66 21.99
C GLU A 165 13.72 12.16 21.37
N VAL A 166 13.64 12.24 20.04
CA VAL A 166 12.60 11.60 19.23
C VAL A 166 13.28 10.81 18.13
N SER A 167 12.91 9.55 17.98
CA SER A 167 13.34 8.68 16.90
C SER A 167 12.12 8.16 16.14
N ASP A 168 12.11 8.36 14.82
CA ASP A 168 11.11 7.77 13.94
C ASP A 168 11.44 6.28 13.75
N ALA A 169 10.75 5.43 14.47
CA ALA A 169 10.92 3.97 14.40
C ALA A 169 10.50 3.39 13.03
N GLY A 170 9.78 4.16 12.21
CA GLY A 170 9.38 3.79 10.85
C GLY A 170 10.55 3.67 9.87
N LEU A 171 11.68 4.31 10.14
CA LEU A 171 12.87 4.24 9.28
C LEU A 171 13.57 2.86 9.30
N ARG A 172 13.26 2.00 10.27
CA ARG A 172 13.88 0.66 10.40
C ARG A 172 12.98 -0.51 9.95
N GLY A 173 11.72 -0.27 9.69
CA GLY A 173 10.76 -1.27 9.22
C GLY A 173 10.05 -0.74 7.98
N GLY A 174 10.26 -1.39 6.83
CA GLY A 174 9.52 -1.06 5.62
C GLY A 174 8.00 -1.15 5.91
N PHE A 175 7.24 -0.21 5.37
CA PHE A 175 5.78 -0.23 5.44
C PHE A 175 5.28 -1.54 4.81
N GLN A 176 4.87 -2.50 5.64
CA GLN A 176 4.16 -3.68 5.16
C GLN A 176 2.70 -3.29 5.01
N VAL A 177 2.29 -3.07 3.78
CA VAL A 177 0.87 -3.10 3.42
C VAL A 177 0.52 -4.59 3.31
N ALA A 178 -0.25 -5.11 4.25
CA ALA A 178 -0.76 -6.46 4.16
C ALA A 178 -1.79 -6.51 3.03
N GLY A 179 -1.36 -6.99 1.87
CA GLY A 179 -2.23 -7.22 0.71
C GLY A 179 -3.19 -8.37 0.98
N ALA A 180 -4.48 -8.10 0.97
CA ALA A 180 -5.50 -9.14 0.98
C ALA A 180 -5.46 -9.90 -0.36
N MET A 181 -5.35 -11.22 -0.31
CA MET A 181 -5.40 -12.10 -1.48
C MET A 181 -6.83 -12.10 -2.06
N SER A 182 -6.98 -11.67 -3.31
CA SER A 182 -8.24 -11.73 -4.01
C SER A 182 -8.53 -13.15 -4.54
N SER A 183 -9.74 -13.64 -4.31
CA SER A 183 -10.23 -14.91 -4.82
C SER A 183 -10.68 -14.76 -6.27
N MET A 184 -10.27 -15.72 -7.14
CA MET A 184 -10.77 -15.83 -8.51
C MET A 184 -12.22 -16.31 -8.52
N ALA A 185 -13.14 -15.52 -9.10
CA ALA A 185 -14.49 -15.93 -9.42
C ALA A 185 -14.60 -16.43 -10.87
N ARG A 186 -15.33 -17.54 -11.08
CA ARG A 186 -15.73 -18.04 -12.41
C ARG A 186 -17.04 -17.38 -12.81
N PHE A 187 -17.12 -16.95 -14.08
CA PHE A 187 -18.26 -16.23 -14.60
C PHE A 187 -19.09 -17.09 -15.55
N GLU A 188 -20.40 -17.15 -15.32
CA GLU A 188 -21.41 -17.52 -16.31
C GLU A 188 -22.25 -16.29 -16.66
N SER A 189 -22.61 -16.18 -17.93
CA SER A 189 -23.13 -14.99 -18.58
C SER A 189 -24.57 -14.65 -18.23
N SER A 190 -24.83 -13.43 -17.73
CA SER A 190 -25.89 -12.46 -18.06
C SER A 190 -25.86 -11.33 -17.04
N ASP A 191 -25.82 -10.07 -17.48
CA ASP A 191 -25.74 -8.82 -16.70
C ASP A 191 -24.82 -8.93 -15.47
N ILE A 192 -23.53 -9.11 -15.75
CA ILE A 192 -22.51 -9.26 -14.70
C ILE A 192 -22.28 -7.89 -14.11
N GLN A 193 -22.80 -7.67 -12.91
CA GLN A 193 -22.45 -6.53 -12.08
C GLN A 193 -21.53 -7.04 -10.96
N LEU A 194 -20.30 -6.56 -10.92
CA LEU A 194 -19.36 -6.86 -9.84
C LEU A 194 -19.48 -5.78 -8.77
N ASP A 195 -20.10 -6.13 -7.65
CA ASP A 195 -20.05 -5.30 -6.45
C ASP A 195 -18.76 -5.61 -5.69
N LEU A 196 -17.77 -4.73 -5.88
CA LEU A 196 -16.46 -4.86 -5.27
C LEU A 196 -16.39 -3.98 -4.02
N THR A 197 -16.38 -4.60 -2.86
CA THR A 197 -16.21 -3.90 -1.59
C THR A 197 -14.72 -3.62 -1.33
N PRO A 198 -14.28 -2.34 -1.28
CA PRO A 198 -12.89 -1.99 -0.98
C PRO A 198 -12.46 -2.47 0.41
N ALA A 199 -11.35 -3.19 0.49
CA ALA A 199 -10.77 -3.61 1.76
C ALA A 199 -10.08 -2.43 2.46
N ARG A 200 -10.37 -2.23 3.75
CA ARG A 200 -9.70 -1.23 4.56
C ARG A 200 -8.21 -1.51 4.64
N GLN A 201 -7.44 -0.42 4.69
CA GLN A 201 -5.98 -0.44 4.74
C GLN A 201 -5.52 -0.17 6.17
N GLU A 202 -4.57 -0.97 6.64
CA GLU A 202 -3.91 -0.74 7.93
C GLU A 202 -2.73 0.21 7.73
N VAL A 203 -2.72 1.29 8.50
CA VAL A 203 -1.64 2.27 8.51
C VAL A 203 -1.00 2.28 9.90
N HIS A 204 0.29 1.97 9.93
CA HIS A 204 1.07 1.91 11.15
C HIS A 204 1.86 3.21 11.34
N GLY A 205 1.81 3.76 12.56
CA GLY A 205 2.70 4.80 13.04
C GLY A 205 3.50 4.27 14.23
N ALA A 206 4.79 4.55 14.28
CA ALA A 206 5.64 4.15 15.40
C ALA A 206 6.61 5.28 15.74
N VAL A 207 6.89 5.45 17.04
CA VAL A 207 7.84 6.45 17.54
C VAL A 207 8.52 5.93 18.80
N GLU A 208 9.78 6.26 18.95
CA GLU A 208 10.53 6.10 20.19
C GLU A 208 10.89 7.48 20.74
N VAL A 209 10.54 7.75 21.99
CA VAL A 209 10.68 9.08 22.59
C VAL A 209 11.29 8.98 23.98
N ARG A 210 12.28 9.82 24.25
CA ARG A 210 12.90 9.97 25.55
C ARG A 210 12.53 11.32 26.17
N PHE A 211 12.02 11.27 27.41
CA PHE A 211 11.66 12.45 28.18
C PHE A 211 12.49 12.51 29.45
N ALA A 212 12.89 13.72 29.86
CA ALA A 212 13.36 13.98 31.21
C ALA A 212 12.18 13.96 32.18
N MET A 213 12.44 13.54 33.41
CA MET A 213 11.50 13.57 34.52
C MET A 213 12.07 14.38 35.68
N SER A 214 11.19 14.89 36.55
CA SER A 214 11.61 15.37 37.87
C SER A 214 12.15 14.22 38.72
N ASP A 215 12.78 14.55 39.87
CA ASP A 215 13.23 13.52 40.80
C ASP A 215 12.03 12.68 41.27
N PRO A 216 12.15 11.34 41.25
CA PRO A 216 11.12 10.44 41.77
C PRO A 216 10.93 10.59 43.28
N ASP A 217 9.71 10.27 43.76
CA ASP A 217 9.43 10.20 45.17
C ASP A 217 10.21 9.03 45.80
N PRO A 218 11.10 9.28 46.80
CA PRO A 218 11.87 8.23 47.48
C PRO A 218 11.02 7.16 48.15
N GLU A 219 9.79 7.50 48.57
CA GLU A 219 8.90 6.55 49.24
C GLU A 219 8.45 5.40 48.32
N VAL A 220 8.43 5.62 47.01
CA VAL A 220 8.08 4.58 46.04
C VAL A 220 9.06 3.40 46.04
N PHE A 221 10.31 3.63 46.50
CA PHE A 221 11.37 2.60 46.55
C PHE A 221 11.48 1.90 47.90
N ARG A 222 10.65 2.29 48.92
CA ARG A 222 10.69 1.75 50.27
C ARG A 222 9.69 0.61 50.54
N ARG A 223 9.08 0.06 49.51
CA ARG A 223 8.13 -1.08 49.63
C ARG A 223 8.81 -2.43 49.52
#